data_04e7ddbbfedd1bd9425054bcbd07509d
#
_entry.id   04e7ddbbfedd1bd9425054bcbd07509d
#
_cell.length_a   1.000
_cell.length_b   1.000
_cell.length_c   1.000
_cell.angle_alpha   90.00
_cell.angle_beta   90.00
_cell.angle_gamma   90.00
#
_symmetry.space_group_name_H-M   'P 1'
#
loop_
_entity.id
_entity.type
_entity.pdbx_description
1 polymer ?
#
loop_
_entity_poly.entity_id
_entity_poly.type
_entity_poly.pdbx_seq_one_letter_code
_entity_poly.pdbx_strand_id
1 'polypeptide(L)'
;IDVSSDPSNPTEVLNVLGPSSYDYYYHRDYKTYGDYLYIVNEMYGDDTGMQVIDLSPLPESSPIQLTTYTSIGQSHNLWIDPQGIAFIEHYSGDNIQVVDLSDPSNPLYLTSFGSMAAGCHDVFTQDNIAYVSEGNNGFGVYDFSNINNIVHLADIIPPSSGYAHNAWLSSDGDYLVTTEETQGKTVKIWDIQ
;
A
#
# COMPACT_ATOMS: atom_id res chain seq x y z
N ILE A 1 13.02 -16.30 1.89
CA ILE A 1 13.71 -17.18 0.94
C ILE A 1 15.18 -16.75 0.87
N ASP A 2 16.10 -17.67 1.14
CA ASP A 2 17.53 -17.43 0.97
C ASP A 2 17.95 -17.74 -0.48
N VAL A 3 18.57 -16.76 -1.13
CA VAL A 3 19.15 -16.87 -2.48
C VAL A 3 20.66 -16.60 -2.51
N SER A 4 21.26 -16.39 -1.32
CA SER A 4 22.67 -15.94 -1.21
C SER A 4 23.66 -17.02 -1.62
N SER A 5 23.36 -18.29 -1.33
CA SER A 5 24.23 -19.42 -1.62
C SER A 5 24.04 -19.97 -3.02
N ASP A 6 22.83 -20.01 -3.53
CA ASP A 6 22.46 -20.49 -4.87
C ASP A 6 21.17 -19.79 -5.35
N PRO A 7 21.26 -18.71 -6.15
CA PRO A 7 20.08 -18.02 -6.66
C PRO A 7 19.17 -18.87 -7.56
N SER A 8 19.69 -19.98 -8.09
CA SER A 8 18.91 -20.91 -8.92
C SER A 8 18.13 -21.95 -8.11
N ASN A 9 18.44 -22.06 -6.81
CA ASN A 9 17.82 -23.02 -5.88
C ASN A 9 17.50 -22.33 -4.53
N PRO A 10 16.53 -21.40 -4.50
CA PRO A 10 16.17 -20.64 -3.30
C PRO A 10 15.61 -21.57 -2.22
N THR A 11 16.00 -21.33 -0.97
CA THR A 11 15.47 -22.08 0.18
C THR A 11 14.49 -21.23 1.00
N GLU A 12 13.38 -21.82 1.42
CA GLU A 12 12.47 -21.18 2.36
C GLU A 12 13.12 -21.14 3.76
N VAL A 13 13.28 -19.92 4.30
CA VAL A 13 13.86 -19.72 5.63
C VAL A 13 12.79 -19.49 6.68
N LEU A 14 11.57 -19.11 6.25
CA LEU A 14 10.45 -18.90 7.15
C LEU A 14 9.11 -18.95 6.42
N ASN A 15 8.09 -19.40 7.14
CA ASN A 15 6.69 -19.25 6.80
C ASN A 15 5.96 -18.55 7.96
N VAL A 16 5.34 -17.39 7.68
CA VAL A 16 4.51 -16.67 8.66
C VAL A 16 3.04 -16.88 8.30
N LEU A 17 2.30 -17.40 9.27
CA LEU A 17 0.86 -17.59 9.10
C LEU A 17 0.14 -16.24 9.03
N GLY A 18 -0.78 -16.11 8.10
CA GLY A 18 -1.73 -15.01 8.06
C GLY A 18 -2.76 -15.10 9.19
N PRO A 19 -3.63 -14.08 9.32
CA PRO A 19 -4.73 -14.11 10.27
C PRO A 19 -5.58 -15.38 10.07
N SER A 20 -6.04 -15.98 11.15
CA SER A 20 -6.78 -17.25 11.17
C SER A 20 -8.25 -17.12 10.77
N SER A 21 -8.62 -16.10 10.07
CA SER A 21 -9.99 -15.76 9.81
C SER A 21 -10.58 -16.37 8.54
N TYR A 22 -11.89 -16.32 8.45
CA TYR A 22 -12.74 -16.93 7.46
C TYR A 22 -12.33 -16.64 6.01
N ASP A 23 -12.10 -17.70 5.29
CA ASP A 23 -11.66 -17.79 3.92
C ASP A 23 -12.63 -17.17 2.91
N TYR A 24 -12.33 -16.00 2.38
CA TYR A 24 -12.98 -15.67 1.10
C TYR A 24 -12.08 -14.86 0.16
N TYR A 25 -11.07 -14.14 0.67
CA TYR A 25 -10.16 -13.37 -0.14
C TYR A 25 -8.71 -13.77 0.17
N TYR A 26 -7.96 -14.03 -0.89
CA TYR A 26 -6.57 -14.50 -0.78
C TYR A 26 -5.56 -13.40 -1.01
N HIS A 27 -6.03 -12.19 -1.32
CA HIS A 27 -5.14 -11.10 -1.66
C HIS A 27 -4.35 -10.65 -0.44
N ARG A 28 -3.06 -10.46 -0.66
CA ARG A 28 -2.14 -9.82 0.29
C ARG A 28 -1.21 -8.92 -0.49
N ASP A 29 -0.95 -7.75 0.04
CA ASP A 29 0.16 -6.92 -0.39
C ASP A 29 1.15 -6.73 0.75
N TYR A 30 2.41 -6.47 0.42
CA TYR A 30 3.45 -6.30 1.42
C TYR A 30 4.52 -5.31 0.96
N LYS A 31 5.08 -4.59 1.92
CA LYS A 31 6.24 -3.70 1.72
C LYS A 31 7.22 -3.90 2.86
N THR A 32 8.48 -3.58 2.61
CA THR A 32 9.51 -3.52 3.64
C THR A 32 9.88 -2.08 3.93
N TYR A 33 10.13 -1.80 5.21
CA TYR A 33 10.72 -0.55 5.65
C TYR A 33 11.67 -0.82 6.83
N GLY A 34 12.93 -0.38 6.71
CA GLY A 34 13.98 -0.82 7.63
C GLY A 34 14.11 -2.35 7.65
N ASP A 35 14.21 -2.92 8.81
CA ASP A 35 14.31 -4.37 9.02
C ASP A 35 12.94 -5.04 9.21
N TYR A 36 11.86 -4.39 8.81
CA TYR A 36 10.50 -4.89 9.03
C TYR A 36 9.77 -5.16 7.72
N LEU A 37 8.89 -6.17 7.76
CA LEU A 37 7.94 -6.50 6.72
C LEU A 37 6.53 -6.17 7.22
N TYR A 38 5.80 -5.41 6.45
CA TYR A 38 4.42 -5.02 6.69
C TYR A 38 3.53 -5.71 5.67
N ILE A 39 2.51 -6.42 6.14
CA ILE A 39 1.62 -7.24 5.29
C ILE A 39 0.19 -6.83 5.56
N VAL A 40 -0.53 -6.40 4.54
CA VAL A 40 -1.98 -6.19 4.57
C VAL A 40 -2.70 -7.34 3.88
N ASN A 41 -3.99 -7.47 4.13
CA ASN A 41 -4.80 -8.55 3.56
C ASN A 41 -6.29 -8.17 3.47
N GLU A 42 -7.01 -8.84 2.59
CA GLU A 42 -8.47 -8.70 2.43
C GLU A 42 -9.28 -9.68 3.27
N MET A 43 -8.70 -10.30 4.27
CA MET A 43 -9.39 -11.29 5.09
C MET A 43 -10.35 -10.62 6.08
N TYR A 44 -11.39 -11.37 6.47
CA TYR A 44 -12.36 -10.96 7.48
C TYR A 44 -12.02 -11.57 8.84
N GLY A 45 -12.43 -10.91 9.91
CA GLY A 45 -12.36 -11.43 11.28
C GLY A 45 -11.66 -10.46 12.24
N ASP A 46 -11.66 -10.81 13.51
CA ASP A 46 -11.15 -9.95 14.58
C ASP A 46 -9.62 -9.79 14.57
N ASP A 47 -8.92 -10.73 13.91
CA ASP A 47 -7.46 -10.75 13.81
C ASP A 47 -6.92 -10.10 12.54
N THR A 48 -7.80 -9.53 11.70
CA THR A 48 -7.39 -8.88 10.45
C THR A 48 -6.74 -7.54 10.69
N GLY A 49 -5.86 -7.15 9.79
CA GLY A 49 -5.15 -5.90 9.89
C GLY A 49 -3.76 -6.01 9.24
N MET A 50 -2.94 -5.01 9.44
CA MET A 50 -1.56 -5.02 8.97
C MET A 50 -0.67 -5.79 9.95
N GLN A 51 -0.13 -6.94 9.53
CA GLN A 51 0.88 -7.68 10.30
C GLN A 51 2.24 -7.00 10.17
N VAL A 52 2.96 -6.88 11.28
CA VAL A 52 4.32 -6.34 11.33
C VAL A 52 5.28 -7.45 11.76
N ILE A 53 6.25 -7.77 10.91
CA ILE A 53 7.22 -8.84 11.11
C ILE A 53 8.61 -8.24 11.20
N ASP A 54 9.33 -8.55 12.28
CA ASP A 54 10.73 -8.22 12.44
C ASP A 54 11.60 -9.23 11.66
N LEU A 55 12.34 -8.76 10.67
CA LEU A 55 13.24 -9.54 9.84
C LEU A 55 14.69 -9.50 10.36
N SER A 56 15.00 -8.66 11.33
CA SER A 56 16.36 -8.47 11.83
C SER A 56 17.03 -9.75 12.35
N PRO A 57 16.30 -10.76 12.86
CA PRO A 57 16.89 -12.04 13.26
C PRO A 57 17.39 -12.90 12.12
N LEU A 58 17.03 -12.63 10.87
CA LEU A 58 17.46 -13.43 9.72
C LEU A 58 18.94 -13.22 9.40
N PRO A 59 19.68 -14.23 8.94
CA PRO A 59 19.26 -15.65 8.75
C PRO A 59 19.44 -16.53 9.99
N GLU A 60 19.92 -15.99 11.12
CA GLU A 60 20.36 -16.77 12.29
C GLU A 60 19.20 -17.40 13.05
N SER A 61 18.02 -16.77 13.01
CA SER A 61 16.82 -17.29 13.65
C SER A 61 15.55 -16.87 12.91
N SER A 62 14.42 -17.44 13.31
CA SER A 62 13.12 -17.11 12.72
C SER A 62 12.72 -15.68 13.01
N PRO A 63 12.15 -14.96 12.03
CA PRO A 63 11.52 -13.67 12.26
C PRO A 63 10.41 -13.75 13.32
N ILE A 64 10.10 -12.60 13.89
CA ILE A 64 9.13 -12.48 14.97
C ILE A 64 8.00 -11.55 14.48
N GLN A 65 6.75 -12.01 14.56
CA GLN A 65 5.62 -11.13 14.42
C GLN A 65 5.54 -10.24 15.67
N LEU A 66 5.71 -8.94 15.50
CA LEU A 66 5.68 -7.98 16.60
C LEU A 66 4.26 -7.65 17.01
N THR A 67 3.44 -7.34 16.03
CA THR A 67 2.07 -6.87 16.26
C THR A 67 1.19 -7.07 15.03
N THR A 68 -0.11 -6.89 15.21
CA THR A 68 -1.08 -6.67 14.13
C THR A 68 -1.78 -5.34 14.38
N TYR A 69 -1.66 -4.41 13.44
CA TYR A 69 -2.38 -3.15 13.49
C TYR A 69 -3.81 -3.38 12.97
N THR A 70 -4.73 -3.64 13.91
CA THR A 70 -6.11 -4.06 13.58
C THR A 70 -7.03 -2.92 13.17
N SER A 71 -6.65 -1.66 13.41
CA SER A 71 -7.48 -0.50 13.09
C SER A 71 -7.73 -0.31 11.59
N ILE A 72 -6.91 -0.93 10.73
CA ILE A 72 -7.14 -0.92 9.29
C ILE A 72 -8.15 -1.99 8.83
N GLY A 73 -8.26 -3.11 9.56
CA GLY A 73 -9.08 -4.23 9.15
C GLY A 73 -8.61 -4.82 7.81
N GLN A 74 -9.55 -4.92 6.86
CA GLN A 74 -9.25 -5.36 5.49
C GLN A 74 -8.55 -4.25 4.70
N SER A 75 -7.55 -4.64 3.93
CA SER A 75 -6.83 -3.76 3.00
C SER A 75 -6.33 -4.55 1.81
N HIS A 76 -6.44 -3.95 0.62
CA HIS A 76 -5.97 -4.52 -0.64
C HIS A 76 -4.50 -4.18 -0.88
N ASN A 77 -4.09 -2.95 -0.59
CA ASN A 77 -2.78 -2.42 -0.94
C ASN A 77 -2.20 -1.51 0.16
N LEU A 78 -0.88 -1.39 0.18
CA LEU A 78 -0.17 -0.39 0.98
C LEU A 78 1.04 0.16 0.23
N TRP A 79 1.38 1.40 0.54
CA TRP A 79 2.63 2.05 0.16
C TRP A 79 3.34 2.56 1.41
N ILE A 80 4.66 2.50 1.45
CA ILE A 80 5.45 3.10 2.54
C ILE A 80 6.43 4.07 1.91
N ASP A 81 6.39 5.31 2.34
CA ASP A 81 7.31 6.34 1.88
C ASP A 81 8.70 6.21 2.51
N PRO A 82 9.73 6.92 1.97
CA PRO A 82 11.08 6.87 2.54
C PRO A 82 11.20 7.41 3.98
N GLN A 83 10.19 8.11 4.49
CA GLN A 83 10.13 8.64 5.86
C GLN A 83 9.51 7.65 6.85
N GLY A 84 8.98 6.51 6.38
CA GLY A 84 8.33 5.53 7.22
C GLY A 84 6.86 5.85 7.50
N ILE A 85 6.24 6.62 6.62
CA ILE A 85 4.79 6.84 6.65
C ILE A 85 4.15 5.81 5.72
N ALA A 86 3.26 5.00 6.26
CA ALA A 86 2.46 4.07 5.47
C ALA A 86 1.15 4.71 5.02
N PHE A 87 0.85 4.51 3.75
CA PHE A 87 -0.41 4.87 3.10
C PHE A 87 -1.10 3.55 2.78
N ILE A 88 -2.24 3.30 3.42
CA ILE A 88 -2.87 1.98 3.40
C ILE A 88 -4.30 2.14 2.87
N GLU A 89 -4.62 1.40 1.82
CA GLU A 89 -5.99 1.32 1.33
C GLU A 89 -6.89 0.75 2.45
N HIS A 90 -7.98 1.44 2.77
CA HIS A 90 -8.92 1.05 3.81
C HIS A 90 -10.24 0.62 3.20
N TYR A 91 -10.40 -0.67 3.01
CA TYR A 91 -11.53 -1.27 2.29
C TYR A 91 -12.89 -0.85 2.85
N SER A 92 -13.04 -0.84 4.17
CA SER A 92 -14.30 -0.47 4.83
C SER A 92 -14.57 1.03 4.88
N GLY A 93 -13.53 1.85 4.66
CA GLY A 93 -13.61 3.31 4.70
C GLY A 93 -13.57 3.98 3.33
N ASP A 94 -13.32 3.21 2.28
CA ASP A 94 -13.14 3.70 0.90
C ASP A 94 -12.16 4.88 0.79
N ASN A 95 -11.08 4.85 1.57
CA ASN A 95 -10.07 5.91 1.61
C ASN A 95 -8.67 5.34 1.89
N ILE A 96 -7.67 6.23 1.91
CA ILE A 96 -6.31 5.91 2.33
C ILE A 96 -6.12 6.29 3.80
N GLN A 97 -5.76 5.34 4.65
CA GLN A 97 -5.26 5.63 5.99
C GLN A 97 -3.76 5.93 5.96
N VAL A 98 -3.37 6.91 6.75
CA VAL A 98 -1.97 7.32 6.92
C VAL A 98 -1.50 6.92 8.30
N VAL A 99 -0.43 6.13 8.37
CA VAL A 99 0.06 5.49 9.60
C VAL A 99 1.56 5.74 9.76
N ASP A 100 1.97 6.24 10.91
CA ASP A 100 3.38 6.39 11.29
C ASP A 100 3.95 5.04 11.75
N LEU A 101 5.06 4.62 11.14
CA LEU A 101 5.77 3.38 11.42
C LEU A 101 7.07 3.61 12.22
N SER A 102 7.26 4.77 12.83
CA SER A 102 8.47 5.08 13.62
C SER A 102 8.67 4.14 14.81
N ASP A 103 7.58 3.61 15.37
CA ASP A 103 7.59 2.47 16.29
C ASP A 103 6.88 1.26 15.63
N PRO A 104 7.64 0.32 15.07
CA PRO A 104 7.06 -0.86 14.39
C PRO A 104 6.19 -1.73 15.31
N SER A 105 6.42 -1.68 16.63
CA SER A 105 5.62 -2.44 17.61
C SER A 105 4.27 -1.80 17.89
N ASN A 106 4.12 -0.51 17.53
CA ASN A 106 2.93 0.28 17.82
C ASN A 106 2.64 1.31 16.71
N PRO A 107 2.30 0.86 15.49
CA PRO A 107 1.96 1.77 14.38
C PRO A 107 0.86 2.76 14.79
N LEU A 108 1.05 4.04 14.46
CA LEU A 108 0.19 5.11 14.91
C LEU A 108 -0.63 5.70 13.77
N TYR A 109 -1.96 5.65 13.87
CA TYR A 109 -2.85 6.36 12.96
C TYR A 109 -2.64 7.87 13.04
N LEU A 110 -2.42 8.52 11.91
CA LEU A 110 -2.28 9.97 11.79
C LEU A 110 -3.53 10.64 11.24
N THR A 111 -3.98 10.21 10.08
CA THR A 111 -5.14 10.77 9.37
C THR A 111 -5.62 9.82 8.28
N SER A 112 -6.64 10.24 7.52
CA SER A 112 -7.06 9.58 6.29
C SER A 112 -7.49 10.60 5.24
N PHE A 113 -7.41 10.22 3.97
CA PHE A 113 -7.79 11.06 2.83
C PHE A 113 -8.19 10.21 1.63
N GLY A 114 -8.59 10.84 0.52
CA GLY A 114 -9.05 10.19 -0.70
C GLY A 114 -10.57 10.21 -0.83
N SER A 115 -11.07 9.77 -1.99
CA SER A 115 -12.49 9.82 -2.31
C SER A 115 -13.24 8.64 -1.69
N MET A 116 -13.99 8.89 -0.64
CA MET A 116 -14.85 7.88 0.01
C MET A 116 -15.95 7.32 -0.92
N ALA A 117 -16.26 8.00 -2.02
CA ALA A 117 -17.36 7.59 -2.91
C ALA A 117 -16.96 6.59 -3.99
N ALA A 118 -15.67 6.35 -4.19
CA ALA A 118 -15.12 5.62 -5.33
C ALA A 118 -14.36 4.35 -4.98
N GLY A 119 -13.99 4.17 -3.72
CA GLY A 119 -13.04 3.14 -3.30
C GLY A 119 -11.62 3.46 -3.79
N CYS A 120 -10.72 3.80 -2.87
CA CYS A 120 -9.30 3.90 -3.20
C CYS A 120 -8.74 2.48 -3.38
N HIS A 121 -7.99 2.24 -4.45
CA HIS A 121 -7.44 0.92 -4.79
C HIS A 121 -5.94 0.83 -4.53
N ASP A 122 -5.20 1.87 -4.88
CA ASP A 122 -3.75 1.92 -4.75
C ASP A 122 -3.27 3.35 -4.52
N VAL A 123 -2.09 3.49 -3.97
CA VAL A 123 -1.45 4.79 -3.73
C VAL A 123 0.05 4.70 -3.97
N PHE A 124 0.59 5.71 -4.63
CA PHE A 124 2.02 5.93 -4.76
C PHE A 124 2.35 7.35 -4.29
N THR A 125 3.46 7.53 -3.57
CA THR A 125 3.88 8.86 -3.12
C THR A 125 5.30 9.19 -3.53
N GLN A 126 5.51 10.47 -3.88
CA GLN A 126 6.83 11.04 -4.11
C GLN A 126 6.80 12.55 -3.80
N ASP A 127 7.85 13.07 -3.14
CA ASP A 127 8.03 14.49 -2.86
C ASP A 127 6.83 15.17 -2.19
N ASN A 128 6.20 14.49 -1.23
CA ASN A 128 4.99 14.88 -0.52
C ASN A 128 3.72 14.98 -1.39
N ILE A 129 3.73 14.42 -2.57
CA ILE A 129 2.55 14.25 -3.41
C ILE A 129 2.13 12.79 -3.42
N ALA A 130 0.85 12.54 -3.21
CA ALA A 130 0.24 11.23 -3.34
C ALA A 130 -0.61 11.17 -4.62
N TYR A 131 -0.42 10.09 -5.37
CA TYR A 131 -1.21 9.73 -6.54
C TYR A 131 -2.05 8.52 -6.17
N VAL A 132 -3.35 8.72 -6.03
CA VAL A 132 -4.29 7.72 -5.55
C VAL A 132 -5.11 7.18 -6.70
N SER A 133 -5.12 5.88 -6.87
CA SER A 133 -6.00 5.19 -7.81
C SER A 133 -7.39 5.07 -7.19
N GLU A 134 -8.34 5.89 -7.64
CA GLU A 134 -9.69 6.00 -7.06
C GLU A 134 -10.75 5.25 -7.88
N GLY A 135 -10.39 4.06 -8.35
CA GLY A 135 -11.30 3.16 -9.04
C GLY A 135 -12.05 3.84 -10.21
N ASN A 136 -13.37 3.94 -10.12
CA ASN A 136 -14.20 4.52 -11.17
C ASN A 136 -14.09 6.05 -11.29
N ASN A 137 -13.44 6.73 -10.34
CA ASN A 137 -13.25 8.17 -10.39
C ASN A 137 -11.93 8.60 -11.05
N GLY A 138 -11.09 7.65 -11.46
CA GLY A 138 -9.78 7.95 -12.04
C GLY A 138 -8.69 8.04 -10.98
N PHE A 139 -7.82 9.04 -11.08
CA PHE A 139 -6.67 9.20 -10.18
C PHE A 139 -6.72 10.56 -9.50
N GLY A 140 -6.72 10.57 -8.16
CA GLY A 140 -6.62 11.77 -7.36
C GLY A 140 -5.17 12.14 -7.07
N VAL A 141 -4.85 13.43 -7.07
CA VAL A 141 -3.53 13.96 -6.72
C VAL A 141 -3.66 14.81 -5.45
N TYR A 142 -2.86 14.48 -4.44
CA TYR A 142 -2.96 15.08 -3.11
C TYR A 142 -1.60 15.58 -2.62
N ASP A 143 -1.56 16.77 -2.03
CA ASP A 143 -0.41 17.30 -1.30
C ASP A 143 -0.54 16.92 0.19
N PHE A 144 0.41 16.16 0.71
CA PHE A 144 0.51 15.79 2.11
C PHE A 144 1.73 16.41 2.84
N SER A 145 2.31 17.46 2.29
CA SER A 145 3.39 18.20 2.96
C SER A 145 3.03 18.65 4.38
N ASN A 146 1.74 18.82 4.64
CA ASN A 146 1.19 18.95 5.98
C ASN A 146 0.22 17.78 6.25
N ILE A 147 0.70 16.76 6.95
CA ILE A 147 -0.08 15.56 7.25
C ILE A 147 -1.39 15.82 8.01
N ASN A 148 -1.49 16.94 8.74
CA ASN A 148 -2.70 17.34 9.44
C ASN A 148 -3.71 18.07 8.55
N ASN A 149 -3.33 18.39 7.30
CA ASN A 149 -4.18 19.08 6.35
C ASN A 149 -3.78 18.69 4.93
N ILE A 150 -4.14 17.47 4.54
CA ILE A 150 -3.89 16.96 3.18
C ILE A 150 -4.83 17.66 2.21
N VAL A 151 -4.26 18.19 1.13
CA VAL A 151 -4.99 19.01 0.14
C VAL A 151 -5.15 18.24 -1.15
N HIS A 152 -6.38 18.07 -1.61
CA HIS A 152 -6.66 17.59 -2.97
C HIS A 152 -6.27 18.66 -3.99
N LEU A 153 -5.40 18.30 -4.94
CA LEU A 153 -4.87 19.21 -5.95
C LEU A 153 -5.59 19.08 -7.29
N ALA A 154 -5.81 17.84 -7.74
CA ALA A 154 -6.35 17.57 -9.07
C ALA A 154 -6.90 16.16 -9.20
N ASP A 155 -7.74 15.96 -10.23
CA ASP A 155 -8.15 14.64 -10.70
C ASP A 155 -7.61 14.39 -12.12
N ILE A 156 -7.08 13.20 -12.37
CA ILE A 156 -6.70 12.73 -13.69
C ILE A 156 -7.74 11.70 -14.13
N ILE A 157 -8.59 12.08 -15.07
CA ILE A 157 -9.67 11.22 -15.57
C ILE A 157 -9.30 10.73 -16.97
N PRO A 158 -8.97 9.44 -17.14
CA PRO A 158 -8.63 8.88 -18.43
C PRO A 158 -9.79 8.99 -19.42
N PRO A 159 -9.53 9.29 -20.71
CA PRO A 159 -10.56 9.20 -21.74
C PRO A 159 -11.17 7.80 -21.80
N SER A 160 -12.47 7.69 -21.78
CA SER A 160 -13.18 6.40 -21.70
C SER A 160 -12.79 5.60 -20.45
N SER A 161 -12.88 6.24 -19.29
CA SER A 161 -12.44 5.72 -17.99
C SER A 161 -12.84 4.26 -17.76
N GLY A 162 -11.90 3.49 -17.24
CA GLY A 162 -12.07 2.20 -16.60
C GLY A 162 -11.89 2.34 -15.11
N TYR A 163 -11.60 1.23 -14.45
CA TYR A 163 -11.29 1.20 -13.02
C TYR A 163 -9.80 1.54 -12.84
N ALA A 164 -9.47 2.67 -12.24
CA ALA A 164 -8.11 3.11 -11.97
C ALA A 164 -7.43 2.14 -11.01
N HIS A 165 -6.25 1.64 -11.42
CA HIS A 165 -5.59 0.51 -10.74
C HIS A 165 -4.27 0.90 -10.09
N ASN A 166 -3.31 1.41 -10.89
CA ASN A 166 -2.00 1.86 -10.38
C ASN A 166 -1.57 3.17 -11.02
N ALA A 167 -0.77 3.92 -10.26
CA ALA A 167 -0.06 5.11 -10.74
C ALA A 167 1.41 5.05 -10.32
N TRP A 168 2.32 5.52 -11.18
CA TRP A 168 3.76 5.56 -10.90
C TRP A 168 4.44 6.68 -11.66
N LEU A 169 5.36 7.41 -11.01
CA LEU A 169 6.14 8.45 -11.67
C LEU A 169 7.34 7.88 -12.42
N SER A 170 7.73 8.56 -13.49
CA SER A 170 9.07 8.42 -14.07
C SER A 170 10.14 8.87 -13.06
N SER A 171 11.38 8.41 -13.23
CA SER A 171 12.46 8.69 -12.27
C SER A 171 12.83 10.18 -12.16
N ASP A 172 12.52 10.97 -13.18
CA ASP A 172 12.70 12.43 -13.21
C ASP A 172 11.48 13.19 -12.65
N GLY A 173 10.35 12.51 -12.44
CA GLY A 173 9.12 13.08 -11.95
C GLY A 173 8.27 13.83 -13.01
N ASP A 174 8.71 13.80 -14.27
CA ASP A 174 8.08 14.57 -15.34
C ASP A 174 6.81 13.91 -15.92
N TYR A 175 6.73 12.58 -15.79
CA TYR A 175 5.65 11.78 -16.34
C TYR A 175 5.00 10.88 -15.30
N LEU A 176 3.68 10.85 -15.29
CA LEU A 176 2.89 9.87 -14.54
C LEU A 176 2.42 8.77 -15.47
N VAL A 177 2.72 7.53 -15.12
CA VAL A 177 2.24 6.33 -15.82
C VAL A 177 1.07 5.77 -15.03
N THR A 178 -0.06 5.52 -15.71
CA THR A 178 -1.27 4.96 -15.07
C THR A 178 -1.79 3.74 -15.79
N THR A 179 -2.40 2.84 -15.02
CA THR A 179 -3.09 1.66 -15.54
C THR A 179 -4.53 1.59 -15.04
N GLU A 180 -5.38 0.90 -15.79
CA GLU A 180 -6.78 0.66 -15.45
C GLU A 180 -7.06 -0.84 -15.48
N GLU A 181 -7.71 -1.38 -14.45
CA GLU A 181 -8.12 -2.79 -14.35
C GLU A 181 -9.45 -3.03 -15.08
N THR A 182 -9.46 -2.74 -16.37
CA THR A 182 -10.64 -2.91 -17.22
C THR A 182 -10.21 -3.44 -18.57
N GLN A 183 -10.91 -4.46 -19.06
CA GLN A 183 -10.59 -5.07 -20.35
C GLN A 183 -10.59 -4.04 -21.50
N GLY A 184 -9.54 -4.09 -22.31
CA GLY A 184 -9.37 -3.21 -23.47
C GLY A 184 -8.85 -1.82 -23.15
N LYS A 185 -8.49 -1.54 -21.89
CA LYS A 185 -7.81 -0.30 -21.52
C LYS A 185 -6.30 -0.44 -21.73
N THR A 186 -5.65 0.71 -21.84
CA THR A 186 -4.20 0.81 -22.14
C THR A 186 -3.47 1.49 -21.00
N VAL A 187 -2.17 1.23 -20.88
CA VAL A 187 -1.27 2.07 -20.10
C VAL A 187 -1.29 3.49 -20.67
N LYS A 188 -1.35 4.48 -19.82
CA LYS A 188 -1.32 5.90 -20.21
C LYS A 188 -0.13 6.59 -19.57
N ILE A 189 0.44 7.55 -20.30
CA ILE A 189 1.55 8.38 -19.85
C ILE A 189 1.06 9.82 -19.94
N TRP A 190 1.17 10.53 -18.82
CA TRP A 190 0.74 11.92 -18.66
C TRP A 190 1.97 12.78 -18.46
N ASP A 191 2.05 13.88 -19.16
CA ASP A 191 3.00 14.97 -18.89
C ASP A 191 2.41 15.80 -17.73
N ILE A 192 3.17 15.92 -16.64
CA ILE A 192 2.73 16.59 -15.40
C ILE A 192 3.68 17.73 -14.99
N GLN A 193 4.50 18.21 -15.95
CA GLN A 193 5.38 19.36 -15.74
C GLN A 193 4.60 20.66 -15.48
#